data_9b7c3d5f5f28afb6c82950a9ce02ba09
#
_entry.id   9b7c3d5f5f28afb6c82950a9ce02ba09
#
_cell.length_a   1.000
_cell.length_b   1.000
_cell.length_c   1.000
_cell.angle_alpha   90.00
_cell.angle_beta   90.00
_cell.angle_gamma   90.00
#
_symmetry.space_group_name_H-M   'P 1'
#
loop_
_entity.id
_entity.type
_entity.pdbx_description
1 polymer ?
#
loop_
_entity_poly.entity_id
_entity_poly.type
_entity_poly.pdbx_seq_one_letter_code
_entity_poly.pdbx_strand_id
1 'polypeptide(L)'
;MDKMYYAIGEVAKQSGLSTTTLNRWHNNGMLVAHHMSSVGKKKFYSQEQLDKLLNRQQIEQKRIVIGYARVSSHSQKEDLNRQIELLESYLISQGEPFTIISDLGSGMNFNKKGLIKLIQMIEHNEVSKIVITYKDRLVRFGFDLLKQICDIHQTEIEVINHTEKSSDEVELSNDLIEIITVFSARLYGKHSHKKTKLLDVMKDESL
;
A
#
# COMPACT_ATOMS: atom_id res chain seq x y z
N MET A 1 -35.10 28.37 3.43
CA MET A 1 -34.17 28.82 2.37
C MET A 1 -32.85 28.08 2.60
N ASP A 2 -32.54 27.17 1.75
CA ASP A 2 -31.29 26.42 1.84
C ASP A 2 -30.11 27.36 1.58
N LYS A 3 -29.14 27.33 2.47
CA LYS A 3 -27.95 28.16 2.41
C LYS A 3 -27.09 27.74 1.24
N MET A 4 -26.92 28.62 0.26
CA MET A 4 -26.24 28.29 -1.01
C MET A 4 -24.71 28.22 -0.90
N TYR A 5 -24.13 28.89 0.12
CA TYR A 5 -22.67 28.98 0.35
C TYR A 5 -22.34 28.97 1.85
N TYR A 6 -21.23 28.36 2.17
CA TYR A 6 -20.72 28.18 3.53
C TYR A 6 -19.33 28.83 3.65
N ALA A 7 -19.14 29.61 4.69
CA ALA A 7 -17.81 30.13 5.03
C ALA A 7 -16.89 28.99 5.52
N ILE A 8 -15.57 29.16 5.37
CA ILE A 8 -14.58 28.15 5.76
C ILE A 8 -14.75 27.65 7.22
N GLY A 9 -15.15 28.53 8.15
CA GLY A 9 -15.41 28.14 9.54
C GLY A 9 -16.64 27.25 9.70
N GLU A 10 -17.67 27.44 8.87
CA GLU A 10 -18.88 26.61 8.87
C GLU A 10 -18.60 25.24 8.25
N VAL A 11 -17.82 25.22 7.15
CA VAL A 11 -17.33 23.97 6.55
C VAL A 11 -16.48 23.19 7.55
N ALA A 12 -15.57 23.86 8.27
CA ALA A 12 -14.77 23.25 9.32
C ALA A 12 -15.63 22.60 10.40
N LYS A 13 -16.66 23.31 10.87
CA LYS A 13 -17.58 22.81 11.91
C LYS A 13 -18.40 21.61 11.45
N GLN A 14 -18.88 21.62 10.20
CA GLN A 14 -19.73 20.55 9.68
C GLN A 14 -18.90 19.32 9.27
N SER A 15 -17.68 19.52 8.76
CA SER A 15 -16.80 18.44 8.33
C SER A 15 -15.90 17.89 9.44
N GLY A 16 -15.84 18.51 10.62
CA GLY A 16 -14.90 18.13 11.68
C GLY A 16 -13.43 18.45 11.38
N LEU A 17 -13.13 19.06 10.22
CA LEU A 17 -11.79 19.43 9.81
C LEU A 17 -11.37 20.79 10.38
N SER A 18 -10.05 20.97 10.58
CA SER A 18 -9.54 22.29 10.97
C SER A 18 -9.56 23.27 9.78
N THR A 19 -9.73 24.56 10.07
CA THR A 19 -9.62 25.61 9.04
C THR A 19 -8.23 25.65 8.41
N THR A 20 -7.19 25.23 9.15
CA THR A 20 -5.82 25.09 8.65
C THR A 20 -5.74 24.01 7.57
N THR A 21 -6.37 22.84 7.79
CA THR A 21 -6.46 21.75 6.82
C THR A 21 -7.19 22.20 5.55
N LEU A 22 -8.35 22.87 5.70
CA LEU A 22 -9.13 23.39 4.56
C LEU A 22 -8.35 24.44 3.78
N ASN A 23 -7.57 25.30 4.44
CA ASN A 23 -6.70 26.27 3.78
C ASN A 23 -5.58 25.58 3.00
N ARG A 24 -4.95 24.55 3.56
CA ARG A 24 -3.94 23.74 2.87
C ARG A 24 -4.53 23.08 1.61
N TRP A 25 -5.73 22.51 1.72
CA TRP A 25 -6.42 21.88 0.59
C TRP A 25 -6.80 22.89 -0.50
N HIS A 26 -7.20 24.11 -0.12
CA HIS A 26 -7.41 25.18 -1.07
C HIS A 26 -6.13 25.54 -1.83
N ASN A 27 -5.01 25.67 -1.12
CA ASN A 27 -3.75 26.11 -1.71
C ASN A 27 -3.11 25.05 -2.63
N ASN A 28 -3.32 23.77 -2.35
CA ASN A 28 -2.82 22.66 -3.19
C ASN A 28 -3.84 22.19 -4.26
N GLY A 29 -4.97 22.89 -4.41
CA GLY A 29 -5.98 22.59 -5.43
C GLY A 29 -6.93 21.44 -5.11
N MET A 30 -6.83 20.80 -3.95
CA MET A 30 -7.67 19.66 -3.58
C MET A 30 -9.12 20.06 -3.26
N LEU A 31 -9.32 21.23 -2.66
CA LEU A 31 -10.64 21.84 -2.39
C LEU A 31 -10.58 23.34 -2.60
N VAL A 32 -10.72 23.78 -3.86
CA VAL A 32 -10.70 25.20 -4.21
C VAL A 32 -12.03 25.85 -3.84
N ALA A 33 -11.98 26.99 -3.11
CA ALA A 33 -13.19 27.73 -2.74
C ALA A 33 -13.97 28.16 -3.99
N HIS A 34 -15.29 27.97 -3.98
CA HIS A 34 -16.18 28.36 -5.06
C HIS A 34 -16.17 29.88 -5.29
N HIS A 35 -16.10 30.66 -4.21
CA HIS A 35 -16.10 32.11 -4.24
C HIS A 35 -15.19 32.67 -3.13
N MET A 36 -14.54 33.80 -3.44
CA MET A 36 -13.80 34.57 -2.44
C MET A 36 -14.37 35.99 -2.37
N SER A 37 -14.59 36.51 -1.15
CA SER A 37 -15.05 37.89 -1.00
C SER A 37 -13.97 38.87 -1.44
N SER A 38 -14.39 39.96 -2.08
CA SER A 38 -13.51 41.08 -2.52
C SER A 38 -12.85 41.76 -1.32
N VAL A 39 -13.50 41.79 -0.17
CA VAL A 39 -12.98 42.38 1.07
C VAL A 39 -12.65 41.25 2.07
N GLY A 40 -11.38 41.22 2.52
CA GLY A 40 -10.92 40.26 3.51
C GLY A 40 -10.65 38.83 3.02
N LYS A 41 -10.74 38.58 1.69
CA LYS A 41 -10.43 37.26 1.05
C LYS A 41 -11.06 36.05 1.75
N LYS A 42 -12.29 36.20 2.30
CA LYS A 42 -13.01 35.09 2.93
C LYS A 42 -13.39 34.07 1.87
N LYS A 43 -13.13 32.78 2.15
CA LYS A 43 -13.40 31.65 1.27
C LYS A 43 -14.79 31.12 1.54
N PHE A 44 -15.56 30.90 0.47
CA PHE A 44 -16.91 30.33 0.50
C PHE A 44 -16.96 29.09 -0.37
N TYR A 45 -17.63 28.07 0.10
CA TYR A 45 -17.80 26.77 -0.53
C TYR A 45 -19.27 26.53 -0.82
N SER A 46 -19.59 25.89 -1.94
CA SER A 46 -20.98 25.56 -2.30
C SER A 46 -21.47 24.36 -1.47
N GLN A 47 -22.83 24.21 -1.43
CA GLN A 47 -23.43 23.00 -0.83
C GLN A 47 -22.89 21.72 -1.45
N GLU A 48 -22.76 21.67 -2.79
CA GLU A 48 -22.22 20.51 -3.50
C GLU A 48 -20.78 20.16 -3.08
N GLN A 49 -19.95 21.19 -2.85
CA GLN A 49 -18.59 20.97 -2.35
C GLN A 49 -18.57 20.43 -0.91
N LEU A 50 -19.49 20.91 -0.08
CA LEU A 50 -19.67 20.42 1.28
C LEU A 50 -20.16 18.97 1.28
N ASP A 51 -21.15 18.65 0.44
CA ASP A 51 -21.69 17.29 0.33
C ASP A 51 -20.63 16.31 -0.18
N LYS A 52 -19.84 16.71 -1.17
CA LYS A 52 -18.68 15.91 -1.64
C LYS A 52 -17.65 15.69 -0.53
N LEU A 53 -17.38 16.70 0.28
CA LEU A 53 -16.47 16.62 1.42
C LEU A 53 -17.01 15.68 2.51
N LEU A 54 -18.28 15.81 2.86
CA LEU A 54 -18.95 14.94 3.85
C LEU A 54 -19.09 13.51 3.34
N ASN A 55 -19.42 13.32 2.07
CA ASN A 55 -19.47 12.00 1.44
C ASN A 55 -18.08 11.36 1.38
N ARG A 56 -17.02 12.13 1.11
CA ARG A 56 -15.64 11.64 1.17
C ARG A 56 -15.28 11.17 2.58
N GLN A 57 -15.66 11.89 3.62
CA GLN A 57 -15.47 11.48 5.01
C GLN A 57 -16.28 10.23 5.39
N GLN A 58 -17.52 10.10 4.85
CA GLN A 58 -18.32 8.90 5.03
C GLN A 58 -17.73 7.68 4.29
N ILE A 59 -17.08 7.90 3.15
CA ILE A 59 -16.35 6.87 2.42
C ILE A 59 -15.07 6.49 3.20
N GLU A 60 -14.36 7.45 3.79
CA GLU A 60 -13.24 7.20 4.70
C GLU A 60 -13.65 6.39 5.95
N GLN A 61 -14.90 6.54 6.43
CA GLN A 61 -15.45 5.70 7.51
C GLN A 61 -15.81 4.26 7.08
N LYS A 62 -15.87 3.96 5.80
CA LYS A 62 -16.10 2.60 5.25
C LYS A 62 -14.82 1.86 4.89
N ARG A 63 -13.75 2.11 5.61
CA ARG A 63 -12.51 1.35 5.44
C ARG A 63 -12.76 -0.10 5.85
N ILE A 64 -12.21 -1.03 5.07
CA ILE A 64 -12.39 -2.46 5.29
C ILE A 64 -11.12 -3.10 5.86
N VAL A 65 -11.28 -4.22 6.51
CA VAL A 65 -10.16 -5.06 6.94
C VAL A 65 -9.75 -5.97 5.80
N ILE A 66 -8.44 -6.08 5.55
CA ILE A 66 -7.89 -7.00 4.54
C ILE A 66 -7.15 -8.13 5.23
N GLY A 67 -7.61 -9.36 5.01
CA GLY A 67 -6.81 -10.54 5.28
C GLY A 67 -5.87 -10.81 4.10
N TYR A 68 -4.55 -10.95 4.35
CA TYR A 68 -3.60 -11.23 3.28
C TYR A 68 -2.91 -12.56 3.50
N ALA A 69 -2.99 -13.44 2.48
CA ALA A 69 -2.39 -14.76 2.46
C ALA A 69 -1.40 -14.90 1.29
N ARG A 70 -0.30 -15.64 1.48
CA ARG A 70 0.68 -15.88 0.43
C ARG A 70 1.37 -17.23 0.59
N VAL A 71 1.64 -17.85 -0.55
CA VAL A 71 2.60 -18.96 -0.67
C VAL A 71 3.54 -18.71 -1.84
N SER A 72 4.73 -19.32 -1.82
CA SER A 72 5.74 -19.09 -2.85
C SER A 72 5.51 -19.91 -4.12
N SER A 73 4.87 -21.06 -4.04
CA SER A 73 4.71 -21.98 -5.17
C SER A 73 3.33 -22.63 -5.26
N HIS A 74 2.98 -23.12 -6.44
CA HIS A 74 1.73 -23.85 -6.67
C HIS A 74 1.60 -25.15 -5.86
N SER A 75 2.73 -25.78 -5.50
CA SER A 75 2.72 -26.98 -4.66
C SER A 75 2.21 -26.72 -3.23
N GLN A 76 2.22 -25.47 -2.80
CA GLN A 76 1.74 -25.02 -1.46
C GLN A 76 0.28 -24.55 -1.47
N LYS A 77 -0.53 -24.95 -2.47
CA LYS A 77 -1.94 -24.52 -2.57
C LYS A 77 -2.77 -24.90 -1.34
N GLU A 78 -2.51 -26.04 -0.74
CA GLU A 78 -3.20 -26.46 0.50
C GLU A 78 -2.82 -25.57 1.68
N ASP A 79 -1.57 -25.11 1.76
CA ASP A 79 -1.13 -24.16 2.78
C ASP A 79 -1.79 -22.79 2.59
N LEU A 80 -1.94 -22.35 1.33
CA LEU A 80 -2.67 -21.12 1.03
C LEU A 80 -4.12 -21.21 1.50
N ASN A 81 -4.80 -22.31 1.22
CA ASN A 81 -6.18 -22.53 1.66
C ASN A 81 -6.27 -22.52 3.19
N ARG A 82 -5.35 -23.19 3.90
CA ARG A 82 -5.30 -23.17 5.37
C ARG A 82 -5.10 -21.75 5.93
N GLN A 83 -4.24 -20.95 5.30
CA GLN A 83 -4.06 -19.54 5.67
C GLN A 83 -5.33 -18.74 5.48
N ILE A 84 -6.02 -18.91 4.35
CA ILE A 84 -7.29 -18.23 4.05
C ILE A 84 -8.35 -18.60 5.08
N GLU A 85 -8.58 -19.88 5.35
CA GLU A 85 -9.56 -20.37 6.32
C GLU A 85 -9.28 -19.83 7.74
N LEU A 86 -8.01 -19.78 8.14
CA LEU A 86 -7.60 -19.21 9.42
C LEU A 86 -7.92 -17.72 9.51
N LEU A 87 -7.57 -16.96 8.46
CA LEU A 87 -7.86 -15.53 8.37
C LEU A 87 -9.36 -15.25 8.35
N GLU A 88 -10.14 -16.02 7.58
CA GLU A 88 -11.59 -15.88 7.52
C GLU A 88 -12.22 -16.15 8.88
N SER A 89 -11.86 -17.25 9.53
CA SER A 89 -12.36 -17.60 10.86
C SER A 89 -12.05 -16.50 11.89
N TYR A 90 -10.84 -15.97 11.85
CA TYR A 90 -10.43 -14.87 12.71
C TYR A 90 -11.25 -13.60 12.43
N LEU A 91 -11.35 -13.17 11.18
CA LEU A 91 -12.02 -11.93 10.77
C LEU A 91 -13.53 -12.00 10.97
N ILE A 92 -14.17 -13.15 10.76
CA ILE A 92 -15.58 -13.39 11.12
C ILE A 92 -15.81 -13.15 12.60
N SER A 93 -14.89 -13.60 13.46
CA SER A 93 -15.02 -13.41 14.92
C SER A 93 -14.91 -11.95 15.35
N GLN A 94 -14.25 -11.09 14.55
CA GLN A 94 -14.14 -9.66 14.81
C GLN A 94 -15.41 -8.89 14.42
N GLY A 95 -16.24 -9.42 13.52
CA GLY A 95 -17.51 -8.82 13.11
C GLY A 95 -17.37 -7.57 12.23
N GLU A 96 -16.18 -7.29 11.70
CA GLU A 96 -15.93 -6.16 10.79
C GLU A 96 -16.02 -6.59 9.32
N PRO A 97 -16.44 -5.71 8.40
CA PRO A 97 -16.39 -6.01 6.96
C PRO A 97 -14.95 -6.27 6.51
N PHE A 98 -14.72 -7.37 5.82
CA PHE A 98 -13.39 -7.74 5.36
C PHE A 98 -13.38 -8.31 3.94
N THR A 99 -12.18 -8.37 3.37
CA THR A 99 -11.90 -9.05 2.10
C THR A 99 -10.57 -9.79 2.23
N ILE A 100 -10.48 -10.99 1.65
CA ILE A 100 -9.23 -11.74 1.56
C ILE A 100 -8.54 -11.44 0.24
N ILE A 101 -7.27 -11.09 0.30
CA ILE A 101 -6.37 -10.98 -0.85
C ILE A 101 -5.34 -12.10 -0.71
N SER A 102 -5.13 -12.85 -1.78
CA SER A 102 -4.12 -13.90 -1.81
C SER A 102 -3.18 -13.77 -3.00
N ASP A 103 -1.94 -14.14 -2.80
CA ASP A 103 -0.90 -14.15 -3.83
C ASP A 103 -0.16 -15.48 -3.90
N LEU A 104 0.30 -15.79 -5.09
CA LEU A 104 1.25 -16.85 -5.37
C LEU A 104 2.56 -16.23 -5.87
N GLY A 105 3.64 -16.46 -5.16
CA GLY A 105 4.98 -15.96 -5.50
C GLY A 105 5.84 -15.69 -4.28
N SER A 106 7.15 -15.60 -4.51
CA SER A 106 8.15 -15.32 -3.46
C SER A 106 7.81 -14.07 -2.64
N GLY A 107 8.14 -14.09 -1.36
CA GLY A 107 8.06 -12.93 -0.46
C GLY A 107 8.94 -11.76 -0.90
N MET A 108 9.91 -11.99 -1.77
CA MET A 108 10.79 -10.97 -2.36
C MET A 108 10.21 -10.31 -3.61
N ASN A 109 9.22 -10.93 -4.25
CA ASN A 109 8.58 -10.37 -5.43
C ASN A 109 7.54 -9.32 -5.02
N PHE A 110 7.84 -8.04 -5.25
CA PHE A 110 6.92 -6.93 -4.98
C PHE A 110 5.90 -6.68 -6.13
N ASN A 111 6.05 -7.36 -7.27
CA ASN A 111 5.16 -7.23 -8.43
C ASN A 111 3.97 -8.20 -8.40
N LYS A 112 3.66 -8.80 -7.24
CA LYS A 112 2.47 -9.65 -7.06
C LYS A 112 1.20 -8.81 -7.20
N LYS A 113 0.21 -9.35 -7.90
CA LYS A 113 -1.05 -8.64 -8.20
C LYS A 113 -1.83 -8.26 -6.94
N GLY A 114 -1.89 -9.16 -5.95
CA GLY A 114 -2.59 -8.91 -4.69
C GLY A 114 -1.86 -7.87 -3.85
N LEU A 115 -0.53 -7.93 -3.76
CA LEU A 115 0.26 -6.94 -3.04
C LEU A 115 0.12 -5.54 -3.66
N ILE A 116 0.20 -5.43 -4.98
CA ILE A 116 -0.01 -4.15 -5.70
C ILE A 116 -1.41 -3.61 -5.41
N LYS A 117 -2.44 -4.46 -5.52
CA LYS A 117 -3.82 -4.08 -5.19
C LYS A 117 -3.94 -3.59 -3.75
N LEU A 118 -3.34 -4.30 -2.80
CA LEU A 118 -3.35 -3.93 -1.39
C LEU A 118 -2.71 -2.54 -1.17
N ILE A 119 -1.55 -2.28 -1.77
CA ILE A 119 -0.86 -0.99 -1.68
C ILE A 119 -1.74 0.12 -2.27
N GLN A 120 -2.37 -0.09 -3.43
CA GLN A 120 -3.30 0.87 -4.03
C GLN A 120 -4.49 1.17 -3.12
N MET A 121 -5.07 0.15 -2.50
CA MET A 121 -6.17 0.34 -1.54
C MET A 121 -5.73 1.12 -0.30
N ILE A 122 -4.49 0.90 0.20
CA ILE A 122 -3.92 1.69 1.30
C ILE A 122 -3.78 3.15 0.88
N GLU A 123 -3.20 3.41 -0.31
CA GLU A 123 -3.00 4.75 -0.86
C GLU A 123 -4.34 5.52 -1.00
N HIS A 124 -5.42 4.82 -1.36
CA HIS A 124 -6.76 5.40 -1.44
C HIS A 124 -7.49 5.49 -0.09
N ASN A 125 -6.84 5.13 1.02
CA ASN A 125 -7.42 5.09 2.37
C ASN A 125 -8.65 4.17 2.49
N GLU A 126 -8.68 3.08 1.74
CA GLU A 126 -9.77 2.09 1.75
C GLU A 126 -9.57 0.99 2.81
N VAL A 127 -8.35 0.88 3.39
CA VAL A 127 -7.97 -0.19 4.32
C VAL A 127 -7.82 0.35 5.74
N SER A 128 -8.58 -0.19 6.68
CA SER A 128 -8.43 0.12 8.12
C SER A 128 -7.34 -0.73 8.77
N LYS A 129 -7.29 -2.02 8.40
CA LYS A 129 -6.39 -3.00 9.00
C LYS A 129 -6.00 -4.07 7.99
N ILE A 130 -4.76 -4.52 8.07
CA ILE A 130 -4.26 -5.70 7.35
C ILE A 130 -4.01 -6.79 8.38
N VAL A 131 -4.63 -7.95 8.21
CA VAL A 131 -4.43 -9.12 9.06
C VAL A 131 -3.65 -10.17 8.29
N ILE A 132 -2.57 -10.66 8.88
CA ILE A 132 -1.67 -11.67 8.32
C ILE A 132 -1.37 -12.76 9.33
N THR A 133 -1.08 -13.95 8.85
CA THR A 133 -0.69 -15.06 9.74
C THR A 133 0.72 -14.86 10.30
N TYR A 134 1.68 -14.46 9.46
CA TYR A 134 3.08 -14.17 9.81
C TYR A 134 3.57 -12.98 9.01
N LYS A 135 4.57 -12.23 9.51
CA LYS A 135 5.14 -11.05 8.84
C LYS A 135 5.66 -11.36 7.43
N ASP A 136 6.31 -12.50 7.26
CA ASP A 136 6.89 -12.94 5.99
C ASP A 136 5.82 -13.34 4.94
N ARG A 137 4.58 -13.53 5.34
CA ARG A 137 3.46 -13.72 4.38
C ARG A 137 3.16 -12.45 3.62
N LEU A 138 3.33 -11.28 4.23
CA LEU A 138 3.13 -10.00 3.54
C LEU A 138 4.30 -9.70 2.61
N VAL A 139 5.48 -9.53 3.18
CA VAL A 139 6.76 -9.33 2.47
C VAL A 139 7.90 -9.97 3.26
N ARG A 140 8.90 -10.51 2.57
CA ARG A 140 10.07 -11.12 3.20
C ARG A 140 11.04 -10.06 3.71
N PHE A 141 11.23 -9.01 2.93
CA PHE A 141 12.09 -7.87 3.25
C PHE A 141 11.28 -6.58 3.11
N GLY A 142 11.71 -5.54 3.82
CA GLY A 142 11.05 -4.23 3.77
C GLY A 142 9.73 -4.15 4.52
N PHE A 143 9.45 -5.07 5.45
CA PHE A 143 8.25 -5.02 6.29
C PHE A 143 8.13 -3.69 7.04
N ASP A 144 9.24 -3.18 7.59
CA ASP A 144 9.23 -1.91 8.32
C ASP A 144 8.92 -0.71 7.42
N LEU A 145 9.37 -0.75 6.15
CA LEU A 145 9.00 0.27 5.17
C LEU A 145 7.50 0.23 4.86
N LEU A 146 6.95 -0.96 4.63
CA LEU A 146 5.52 -1.12 4.36
C LEU A 146 4.70 -0.70 5.59
N LYS A 147 5.17 -1.02 6.79
CA LYS A 147 4.54 -0.58 8.04
C LYS A 147 4.50 0.95 8.14
N GLN A 148 5.59 1.65 7.82
CA GLN A 148 5.60 3.13 7.81
C GLN A 148 4.59 3.70 6.80
N ILE A 149 4.46 3.08 5.62
CA ILE A 149 3.43 3.47 4.63
C ILE A 149 2.03 3.29 5.23
N CYS A 150 1.78 2.15 5.86
CA CYS A 150 0.52 1.87 6.55
C CYS A 150 0.24 2.90 7.66
N ASP A 151 1.24 3.23 8.47
CA ASP A 151 1.12 4.22 9.55
C ASP A 151 0.76 5.61 9.01
N ILE A 152 1.36 6.04 7.88
CA ILE A 152 1.03 7.31 7.19
C ILE A 152 -0.45 7.35 6.79
N HIS A 153 -0.99 6.21 6.33
CA HIS A 153 -2.38 6.06 5.90
C HIS A 153 -3.32 5.57 7.02
N GLN A 154 -2.83 5.53 8.28
CA GLN A 154 -3.61 5.06 9.43
C GLN A 154 -4.17 3.64 9.23
N THR A 155 -3.41 2.78 8.55
CA THR A 155 -3.71 1.36 8.36
C THR A 155 -2.94 0.54 9.38
N GLU A 156 -3.62 -0.22 10.21
CA GLU A 156 -3.02 -1.12 11.19
C GLU A 156 -2.51 -2.40 10.50
N ILE A 157 -1.39 -2.97 10.97
CA ILE A 157 -0.96 -4.33 10.58
C ILE A 157 -1.02 -5.22 11.81
N GLU A 158 -1.85 -6.26 11.74
CA GLU A 158 -2.04 -7.25 12.78
C GLU A 158 -1.49 -8.61 12.34
N VAL A 159 -0.65 -9.22 13.20
CA VAL A 159 -0.10 -10.55 12.99
C VAL A 159 -0.74 -11.51 13.97
N ILE A 160 -1.50 -12.50 13.50
CA ILE A 160 -2.28 -13.37 14.38
C ILE A 160 -1.47 -14.53 14.98
N ASN A 161 -0.38 -14.95 14.36
CA ASN A 161 0.52 -15.95 14.87
C ASN A 161 1.83 -15.32 15.35
N HIS A 162 2.03 -15.23 16.65
CA HIS A 162 3.22 -14.66 17.27
C HIS A 162 4.37 -15.66 17.42
N THR A 163 4.11 -16.96 17.28
CA THR A 163 5.17 -17.96 17.27
C THR A 163 5.86 -17.91 15.91
N GLU A 164 7.13 -17.54 15.91
CA GLU A 164 8.02 -17.72 14.76
C GLU A 164 8.11 -19.21 14.42
N LYS A 165 7.12 -19.74 13.71
CA LYS A 165 7.40 -20.89 12.87
C LYS A 165 8.27 -20.33 11.75
N SER A 166 9.52 -20.76 11.75
CA SER A 166 10.46 -20.51 10.67
C SER A 166 9.71 -20.63 9.35
N SER A 167 9.76 -19.55 8.56
CA SER A 167 9.48 -19.66 7.13
C SER A 167 10.08 -20.97 6.69
N ASP A 168 9.29 -21.77 5.97
CA ASP A 168 9.72 -23.06 5.44
C ASP A 168 11.17 -22.91 4.97
N GLU A 169 12.13 -23.67 5.53
CA GLU A 169 13.57 -23.56 5.23
C GLU A 169 13.82 -23.64 3.72
N VAL A 170 12.95 -24.39 3.04
CA VAL A 170 12.94 -24.51 1.58
C VAL A 170 12.60 -23.18 0.92
N GLU A 171 11.61 -22.44 1.44
CA GLU A 171 11.24 -21.12 0.90
C GLU A 171 12.37 -20.10 1.08
N LEU A 172 12.99 -20.10 2.27
CA LEU A 172 14.12 -19.22 2.56
C LEU A 172 15.33 -19.55 1.68
N SER A 173 15.61 -20.84 1.46
CA SER A 173 16.70 -21.30 0.60
C SER A 173 16.48 -20.89 -0.85
N ASN A 174 15.25 -20.99 -1.35
CA ASN A 174 14.89 -20.56 -2.71
C ASN A 174 15.03 -19.04 -2.87
N ASP A 175 14.60 -18.25 -1.88
CA ASP A 175 14.76 -16.79 -1.87
C ASP A 175 16.26 -16.41 -1.91
N LEU A 176 17.12 -17.13 -1.15
CA LEU A 176 18.57 -16.91 -1.17
C LEU A 176 19.18 -17.24 -2.54
N ILE A 177 18.78 -18.35 -3.16
CA ILE A 177 19.23 -18.74 -4.50
C ILE A 177 18.82 -17.67 -5.53
N GLU A 178 17.62 -17.11 -5.44
CA GLU A 178 17.17 -16.02 -6.32
C GLU A 178 18.07 -14.78 -6.19
N ILE A 179 18.39 -14.36 -4.95
CA ILE A 179 19.32 -13.24 -4.69
C ILE A 179 20.68 -13.52 -5.32
N ILE A 180 21.28 -14.68 -5.03
CA ILE A 180 22.59 -15.05 -5.53
C ILE A 180 22.60 -15.06 -7.07
N THR A 181 21.54 -15.58 -7.69
CA THR A 181 21.40 -15.65 -9.14
C THR A 181 21.37 -14.26 -9.77
N VAL A 182 20.56 -13.33 -9.21
CA VAL A 182 20.50 -11.94 -9.69
C VAL A 182 21.84 -11.23 -9.54
N PHE A 183 22.51 -11.39 -8.39
CA PHE A 183 23.83 -10.79 -8.16
C PHE A 183 24.88 -11.36 -9.10
N SER A 184 24.91 -12.68 -9.27
CA SER A 184 25.84 -13.36 -10.17
C SER A 184 25.65 -12.90 -11.62
N ALA A 185 24.42 -12.84 -12.11
CA ALA A 185 24.10 -12.34 -13.45
C ALA A 185 24.60 -10.90 -13.67
N ARG A 186 24.45 -10.02 -12.67
CA ARG A 186 24.96 -8.63 -12.74
C ARG A 186 26.49 -8.54 -12.71
N LEU A 187 27.14 -9.36 -11.90
CA LEU A 187 28.59 -9.39 -11.82
C LEU A 187 29.22 -9.92 -13.13
N TYR A 188 28.74 -11.06 -13.61
CA TYR A 188 29.26 -11.68 -14.84
C TYR A 188 28.90 -10.85 -16.08
N GLY A 189 27.72 -10.24 -16.15
CA GLY A 189 27.30 -9.36 -17.23
C GLY A 189 28.23 -8.13 -17.38
N LYS A 190 28.65 -7.52 -16.26
CA LYS A 190 29.61 -6.41 -16.28
C LYS A 190 31.02 -6.83 -16.74
N HIS A 191 31.45 -8.04 -16.38
CA HIS A 191 32.76 -8.56 -16.81
C HIS A 191 32.75 -8.95 -18.28
N SER A 192 31.68 -9.50 -18.82
CA SER A 192 31.54 -9.83 -20.25
C SER A 192 31.64 -8.57 -21.12
N HIS A 193 30.93 -7.49 -20.79
CA HIS A 193 31.01 -6.22 -21.52
C HIS A 193 32.39 -5.55 -21.48
N LYS A 194 33.11 -5.65 -20.36
CA LYS A 194 34.48 -5.14 -20.27
C LYS A 194 35.46 -5.95 -21.16
N LYS A 195 35.28 -7.27 -21.18
CA LYS A 195 36.14 -8.15 -22.01
C LYS A 195 35.90 -7.92 -23.50
N THR A 196 34.68 -7.73 -23.93
CA THR A 196 34.34 -7.40 -25.33
C THR A 196 34.91 -6.05 -25.74
N LYS A 197 34.76 -5.00 -24.93
CA LYS A 197 35.37 -3.69 -25.21
C LYS A 197 36.89 -3.72 -25.30
N LEU A 198 37.56 -4.48 -24.43
CA LEU A 198 39.05 -4.66 -24.49
C LEU A 198 39.48 -5.38 -25.76
N LEU A 199 38.75 -6.40 -26.20
CA LEU A 199 39.04 -7.13 -27.43
C LEU A 199 38.81 -6.27 -28.68
N ASP A 200 37.81 -5.38 -28.67
CA ASP A 200 37.54 -4.45 -29.78
C ASP A 200 38.67 -3.38 -29.89
N VAL A 201 39.12 -2.82 -28.76
CA VAL A 201 40.22 -1.84 -28.72
C VAL A 201 41.53 -2.48 -29.19
N MET A 202 41.80 -3.74 -28.77
CA MET A 202 43.03 -4.45 -29.22
C MET A 202 43.02 -4.84 -30.71
N LYS A 203 41.87 -4.94 -31.34
CA LYS A 203 41.74 -5.14 -32.80
C LYS A 203 41.94 -3.86 -33.60
N ASP A 204 41.53 -2.71 -33.07
CA ASP A 204 41.71 -1.42 -33.74
C ASP A 204 43.15 -0.90 -33.66
N GLU A 205 43.96 -1.33 -32.66
CA GLU A 205 45.39 -1.00 -32.57
C GLU A 205 46.31 -1.92 -33.41
N SER A 206 45.76 -2.92 -34.08
CA SER A 206 46.53 -3.89 -34.87
C SER A 206 46.34 -3.71 -36.38
N LEU A 207 45.81 -2.57 -36.84
CA LEU A 207 45.73 -2.11 -38.24
C LEU A 207 46.54 -0.85 -38.43
#